data_8eaf296c922dd2d421985155219c28d9
#
_entry.id   8eaf296c922dd2d421985155219c28d9
#
_cell.length_a   1.000
_cell.length_b   1.000
_cell.length_c   1.000
_cell.angle_alpha   90.00
_cell.angle_beta   90.00
_cell.angle_gamma   90.00
#
_symmetry.space_group_name_H-M   'P 1'
#
loop_
_entity.id
_entity.type
_entity.pdbx_description
1 polymer ?
#
loop_
_entity_poly.entity_id
_entity_poly.type
_entity_poly.pdbx_seq_one_letter_code
_entity_poly.pdbx_strand_id
1 'polypeptide(L)'
;MNSLKPISLCFLLAFFLITGLQAQQVPEDQESFRIGMAGFTYHKFDLNRTLEDLHTNQVKYLCIKDFHLPFNSTDEEIQAFHQKLASKGVTGYAVGPIYMKTIEEVDNAFAYAKRVGVNLIVGVPNHELLPHINAKVQEYDFKFAIHMHGPDIDLYPDADDIWSHVKDLDPRMGMCLDIGHTARNGKDPVADLEKYKDRIYDMHIKDVTANTKE
;
A
#
# COMPACT_ATOMS: atom_id res chain seq x y z
N MET A 1 78.14 50.97 13.06
CA MET A 1 76.80 51.51 13.15
C MET A 1 75.99 50.96 11.98
N ASN A 2 75.41 49.81 12.16
CA ASN A 2 74.64 49.08 11.12
C ASN A 2 73.17 49.16 11.46
N SER A 3 72.40 49.84 10.62
CA SER A 3 70.97 49.97 10.73
C SER A 3 70.29 48.74 10.05
N LEU A 4 69.61 47.93 10.82
CA LEU A 4 68.76 46.88 10.38
C LEU A 4 67.40 47.43 9.91
N LYS A 5 67.01 47.18 8.68
CA LYS A 5 65.66 47.49 8.15
C LYS A 5 64.73 46.37 8.50
N PRO A 6 63.47 46.63 8.87
CA PRO A 6 62.49 45.58 9.16
C PRO A 6 61.95 45.02 7.85
N ILE A 7 61.89 43.67 7.79
CA ILE A 7 61.22 42.90 6.74
C ILE A 7 59.70 42.89 7.02
N SER A 8 58.99 43.52 6.10
CA SER A 8 57.50 43.51 6.13
C SER A 8 57.00 42.15 5.64
N LEU A 9 56.42 41.38 6.54
CA LEU A 9 55.82 40.07 6.24
C LEU A 9 54.37 40.29 5.78
N CYS A 10 54.12 40.29 4.47
CA CYS A 10 52.75 40.31 3.92
C CYS A 10 52.12 38.91 4.09
N PHE A 11 51.19 38.80 5.02
CA PHE A 11 50.30 37.64 5.12
C PHE A 11 49.21 37.76 4.03
N LEU A 12 49.32 36.93 2.98
CA LEU A 12 48.24 36.69 2.03
C LEU A 12 47.23 35.73 2.67
N LEU A 13 46.11 36.31 3.13
CA LEU A 13 44.93 35.51 3.49
C LEU A 13 44.25 35.07 2.19
N ALA A 14 44.46 33.81 1.83
CA ALA A 14 43.68 33.14 0.81
C ALA A 14 42.29 32.78 1.40
N PHE A 15 41.26 33.56 1.05
CA PHE A 15 39.88 33.26 1.33
C PHE A 15 39.44 32.11 0.38
N PHE A 16 39.42 30.90 0.88
CA PHE A 16 38.73 29.79 0.21
C PHE A 16 37.22 29.99 0.35
N LEU A 17 36.59 30.52 -0.71
CA LEU A 17 35.16 30.47 -0.89
C LEU A 17 34.76 29.00 -1.13
N ILE A 18 34.41 28.30 -0.07
CA ILE A 18 33.70 27.02 -0.16
C ILE A 18 32.26 27.36 -0.55
N THR A 19 31.96 27.38 -1.85
CA THR A 19 30.58 27.34 -2.32
C THR A 19 30.05 25.96 -1.96
N GLY A 20 29.41 25.85 -0.78
CA GLY A 20 28.66 24.67 -0.43
C GLY A 20 27.55 24.46 -1.48
N LEU A 21 27.68 23.40 -2.27
CA LEU A 21 26.51 22.84 -2.94
C LEU A 21 25.54 22.45 -1.81
N GLN A 22 24.59 23.30 -1.53
CA GLN A 22 23.40 22.88 -0.80
C GLN A 22 22.68 21.91 -1.74
N ALA A 23 22.80 20.61 -1.44
CA ALA A 23 21.87 19.65 -1.96
C ALA A 23 20.48 20.18 -1.62
N GLN A 24 19.69 20.50 -2.64
CA GLN A 24 18.28 20.85 -2.47
C GLN A 24 17.65 19.68 -1.74
N GLN A 25 17.41 19.82 -0.43
CA GLN A 25 16.53 18.91 0.30
C GLN A 25 15.16 19.05 -0.37
N VAL A 26 14.77 18.00 -1.10
CA VAL A 26 13.39 17.84 -1.53
C VAL A 26 12.55 17.86 -0.25
N PRO A 27 11.54 18.73 -0.15
CA PRO A 27 10.69 18.77 1.03
C PRO A 27 10.13 17.37 1.30
N GLU A 28 10.29 16.88 2.53
CA GLU A 28 9.83 15.58 3.00
C GLU A 28 8.29 15.45 3.02
N ASP A 29 7.57 16.51 2.64
CA ASP A 29 6.12 16.68 2.71
C ASP A 29 5.34 16.45 1.41
N GLN A 30 5.96 15.95 0.36
CA GLN A 30 5.20 15.30 -0.69
C GLN A 30 5.19 13.80 -0.35
N GLU A 31 4.12 13.33 0.30
CA GLU A 31 3.80 11.90 0.32
C GLU A 31 3.69 11.43 -1.12
N SER A 32 4.82 11.00 -1.66
CA SER A 32 4.89 10.40 -2.97
C SER A 32 4.06 9.11 -2.91
N PHE A 33 3.20 8.87 -3.89
CA PHE A 33 2.48 7.62 -4.05
C PHE A 33 3.42 6.44 -3.87
N ARG A 34 3.06 5.52 -2.98
CA ARG A 34 3.80 4.27 -2.79
C ARG A 34 3.28 3.26 -3.82
N ILE A 35 4.15 2.87 -4.75
CA ILE A 35 3.81 1.83 -5.71
C ILE A 35 4.09 0.48 -5.09
N GLY A 36 3.06 -0.35 -5.00
CA GLY A 36 3.13 -1.73 -4.52
C GLY A 36 2.62 -2.72 -5.57
N MET A 37 2.80 -3.99 -5.28
CA MET A 37 2.26 -5.08 -6.08
C MET A 37 1.11 -5.75 -5.33
N ALA A 38 -0.04 -5.89 -5.97
CA ALA A 38 -1.09 -6.78 -5.49
C ALA A 38 -0.61 -8.23 -5.65
N GLY A 39 -0.50 -8.97 -4.54
CA GLY A 39 0.05 -10.34 -4.55
C GLY A 39 -0.68 -11.27 -5.52
N PHE A 40 -1.98 -11.04 -5.76
CA PHE A 40 -2.75 -11.83 -6.73
C PHE A 40 -2.18 -11.80 -8.16
N THR A 41 -1.47 -10.75 -8.54
CA THR A 41 -0.76 -10.69 -9.83
C THR A 41 0.15 -11.90 -10.04
N TYR A 42 0.71 -12.43 -8.96
CA TYR A 42 1.64 -13.56 -8.97
C TYR A 42 1.00 -14.89 -8.55
N HIS A 43 -0.32 -15.06 -8.74
CA HIS A 43 -1.05 -16.27 -8.32
C HIS A 43 -0.56 -17.59 -8.96
N LYS A 44 0.22 -17.52 -10.03
CA LYS A 44 0.83 -18.66 -10.73
C LYS A 44 2.32 -18.85 -10.41
N PHE A 45 2.88 -18.02 -9.53
CA PHE A 45 4.30 -18.02 -9.22
C PHE A 45 4.52 -18.23 -7.72
N ASP A 46 5.62 -18.87 -7.38
CA ASP A 46 6.05 -18.97 -5.99
C ASP A 46 6.60 -17.64 -5.45
N LEU A 47 6.82 -17.60 -4.15
CA LEU A 47 7.33 -16.38 -3.48
C LEU A 47 8.73 -16.00 -3.97
N ASN A 48 9.61 -16.95 -4.32
CA ASN A 48 10.97 -16.63 -4.77
C ASN A 48 10.93 -15.88 -6.09
N ARG A 49 10.16 -16.41 -7.05
CA ARG A 49 9.98 -15.76 -8.36
C ARG A 49 9.31 -14.41 -8.21
N THR A 50 8.28 -14.31 -7.37
CA THR A 50 7.61 -13.04 -7.07
C THR A 50 8.60 -12.00 -6.57
N LEU A 51 9.44 -12.34 -5.60
CA LEU A 51 10.40 -11.41 -5.02
C LEU A 51 11.54 -11.02 -5.97
N GLU A 52 11.98 -11.93 -6.84
CA GLU A 52 12.96 -11.59 -7.89
C GLU A 52 12.39 -10.55 -8.86
N ASP A 53 11.14 -10.73 -9.29
CA ASP A 53 10.49 -9.79 -10.20
C ASP A 53 10.25 -8.44 -9.53
N LEU A 54 9.83 -8.40 -8.26
CA LEU A 54 9.66 -7.16 -7.49
C LEU A 54 11.00 -6.43 -7.34
N HIS A 55 12.07 -7.15 -6.98
CA HIS A 55 13.41 -6.59 -6.84
C HIS A 55 13.93 -6.02 -8.16
N THR A 56 13.80 -6.76 -9.26
CA THR A 56 14.24 -6.34 -10.59
C THR A 56 13.53 -5.08 -11.08
N ASN A 57 12.22 -4.97 -10.76
CA ASN A 57 11.40 -3.81 -11.13
C ASN A 57 11.38 -2.71 -10.06
N GLN A 58 12.20 -2.82 -9.01
CA GLN A 58 12.32 -1.85 -7.91
C GLN A 58 10.99 -1.58 -7.17
N VAL A 59 10.06 -2.54 -7.17
CA VAL A 59 8.81 -2.47 -6.42
C VAL A 59 9.07 -2.87 -4.98
N LYS A 60 8.80 -1.96 -4.04
CA LYS A 60 9.18 -2.10 -2.63
C LYS A 60 8.05 -2.56 -1.71
N TYR A 61 6.82 -2.62 -2.19
CA TYR A 61 5.66 -2.92 -1.38
C TYR A 61 4.86 -4.08 -1.96
N LEU A 62 4.36 -4.96 -1.09
CA LEU A 62 3.56 -6.13 -1.46
C LEU A 62 2.29 -6.17 -0.62
N CYS A 63 1.11 -6.22 -1.26
CA CYS A 63 -0.11 -6.68 -0.63
C CYS A 63 -0.05 -8.21 -0.57
N ILE A 64 0.06 -8.76 0.64
CA ILE A 64 0.35 -10.18 0.87
C ILE A 64 -0.89 -11.02 0.57
N LYS A 65 -0.71 -12.09 -0.20
CA LYS A 65 -1.77 -13.03 -0.54
C LYS A 65 -1.54 -14.38 0.17
N ASP A 66 -2.63 -15.04 0.52
CA ASP A 66 -2.67 -16.28 1.30
C ASP A 66 -1.93 -17.48 0.65
N PHE A 67 -1.79 -17.50 -0.66
CA PHE A 67 -0.98 -18.52 -1.33
C PHE A 67 0.54 -18.28 -1.20
N HIS A 68 0.98 -17.07 -0.84
CA HIS A 68 2.38 -16.79 -0.51
C HIS A 68 2.66 -16.88 1.00
N LEU A 69 1.67 -16.58 1.83
CA LEU A 69 1.73 -16.73 3.28
C LEU A 69 0.36 -17.22 3.78
N PRO A 70 0.17 -18.53 4.00
CA PRO A 70 -1.09 -19.09 4.44
C PRO A 70 -1.60 -18.54 5.78
N PHE A 71 -2.92 -18.49 5.96
CA PHE A 71 -3.56 -18.02 7.20
C PHE A 71 -3.12 -18.78 8.45
N ASN A 72 -2.82 -20.06 8.31
CA ASN A 72 -2.39 -20.95 9.39
C ASN A 72 -0.86 -21.02 9.56
N SER A 73 -0.09 -20.13 8.90
CA SER A 73 1.36 -20.06 9.09
C SER A 73 1.72 -19.83 10.54
N THR A 74 2.80 -20.49 11.01
CA THR A 74 3.33 -20.27 12.35
C THR A 74 4.02 -18.90 12.46
N ASP A 75 4.32 -18.47 13.67
CA ASP A 75 5.03 -17.19 13.88
C ASP A 75 6.46 -17.24 13.31
N GLU A 76 7.10 -18.43 13.33
CA GLU A 76 8.40 -18.66 12.71
C GLU A 76 8.32 -18.56 11.19
N GLU A 77 7.27 -19.10 10.56
CA GLU A 77 7.04 -19.00 9.12
C GLU A 77 6.77 -17.54 8.71
N ILE A 78 5.98 -16.80 9.50
CA ILE A 78 5.74 -15.36 9.29
C ILE A 78 7.04 -14.58 9.39
N GLN A 79 7.86 -14.87 10.41
CA GLN A 79 9.17 -14.23 10.55
C GLN A 79 10.10 -14.53 9.38
N ALA A 80 10.18 -15.80 8.95
CA ALA A 80 10.98 -16.21 7.80
C ALA A 80 10.50 -15.54 6.50
N PHE A 81 9.18 -15.41 6.33
CA PHE A 81 8.59 -14.68 5.22
C PHE A 81 9.05 -13.23 5.19
N HIS A 82 8.96 -12.51 6.31
CA HIS A 82 9.41 -11.11 6.38
C HIS A 82 10.92 -10.95 6.17
N GLN A 83 11.75 -11.87 6.68
CA GLN A 83 13.19 -11.87 6.40
C GLN A 83 13.46 -12.03 4.91
N LYS A 84 12.69 -12.88 4.24
CA LYS A 84 12.79 -13.10 2.79
C LYS A 84 12.38 -11.86 2.00
N LEU A 85 11.26 -11.20 2.36
CA LEU A 85 10.87 -9.91 1.80
C LEU A 85 12.00 -8.87 1.96
N ALA A 86 12.50 -8.70 3.18
CA ALA A 86 13.53 -7.73 3.52
C ALA A 86 14.84 -7.97 2.75
N SER A 87 15.22 -9.23 2.49
CA SER A 87 16.42 -9.59 1.70
C SER A 87 16.35 -9.10 0.25
N LYS A 88 15.15 -8.78 -0.25
CA LYS A 88 14.91 -8.22 -1.58
C LYS A 88 14.47 -6.74 -1.55
N GLY A 89 14.51 -6.11 -0.37
CA GLY A 89 14.10 -4.72 -0.20
C GLY A 89 12.58 -4.51 -0.31
N VAL A 90 11.79 -5.57 -0.06
CA VAL A 90 10.33 -5.54 -0.12
C VAL A 90 9.74 -5.50 1.28
N THR A 91 8.62 -4.80 1.45
CA THR A 91 7.83 -4.72 2.67
C THR A 91 6.39 -5.13 2.40
N GLY A 92 5.83 -6.04 3.20
CA GLY A 92 4.39 -6.30 3.21
C GLY A 92 3.65 -5.12 3.85
N TYR A 93 2.66 -4.54 3.16
CA TYR A 93 1.93 -3.38 3.68
C TYR A 93 0.47 -3.67 4.00
N ALA A 94 -0.10 -4.68 3.41
CA ALA A 94 -1.49 -5.11 3.54
C ALA A 94 -1.61 -6.61 3.33
N VAL A 95 -2.76 -7.17 3.68
CA VAL A 95 -3.16 -8.54 3.33
C VAL A 95 -4.42 -8.51 2.49
N GLY A 96 -4.49 -9.36 1.45
CA GLY A 96 -5.71 -9.48 0.64
C GLY A 96 -5.49 -9.55 -0.87
N PRO A 97 -6.58 -9.46 -1.66
CA PRO A 97 -7.98 -9.47 -1.25
C PRO A 97 -8.41 -10.76 -0.55
N ILE A 98 -9.14 -10.61 0.58
CA ILE A 98 -9.69 -11.72 1.36
C ILE A 98 -11.21 -11.72 1.24
N TYR A 99 -11.79 -12.82 0.73
CA TYR A 99 -13.23 -13.01 0.71
C TYR A 99 -13.71 -13.50 2.06
N MET A 100 -14.79 -12.91 2.59
CA MET A 100 -15.35 -13.25 3.89
C MET A 100 -16.85 -13.43 3.80
N LYS A 101 -17.33 -14.63 4.17
CA LYS A 101 -18.75 -15.03 4.13
C LYS A 101 -19.31 -15.29 5.51
N THR A 102 -18.45 -15.38 6.53
CA THR A 102 -18.83 -15.69 7.90
C THR A 102 -18.11 -14.79 8.89
N ILE A 103 -18.67 -14.67 10.10
CA ILE A 103 -18.05 -13.94 11.22
C ILE A 103 -16.66 -14.53 11.55
N GLU A 104 -16.55 -15.86 11.54
CA GLU A 104 -15.29 -16.56 11.81
C GLU A 104 -14.20 -16.17 10.79
N GLU A 105 -14.54 -16.09 9.50
CA GLU A 105 -13.59 -15.65 8.46
C GLU A 105 -13.15 -14.20 8.67
N VAL A 106 -14.04 -13.31 9.14
CA VAL A 106 -13.67 -11.94 9.53
C VAL A 106 -12.70 -11.96 10.71
N ASP A 107 -13.02 -12.67 11.78
CA ASP A 107 -12.16 -12.76 12.97
C ASP A 107 -10.78 -13.33 12.62
N ASN A 108 -10.73 -14.36 11.79
CA ASN A 108 -9.50 -14.97 11.30
C ASN A 108 -8.68 -13.99 10.45
N ALA A 109 -9.30 -13.20 9.58
CA ALA A 109 -8.61 -12.20 8.77
C ALA A 109 -7.94 -11.11 9.62
N PHE A 110 -8.63 -10.61 10.64
CA PHE A 110 -8.07 -9.62 11.55
C PHE A 110 -6.94 -10.19 12.43
N ALA A 111 -7.15 -11.40 12.99
CA ALA A 111 -6.12 -12.10 13.75
C ALA A 111 -4.87 -12.38 12.90
N TYR A 112 -5.06 -12.81 11.65
CA TYR A 112 -3.99 -13.03 10.69
C TYR A 112 -3.23 -11.74 10.38
N ALA A 113 -3.91 -10.67 10.00
CA ALA A 113 -3.29 -9.38 9.70
C ALA A 113 -2.45 -8.87 10.89
N LYS A 114 -2.96 -9.02 12.12
CA LYS A 114 -2.22 -8.68 13.36
C LYS A 114 -0.95 -9.51 13.51
N ARG A 115 -1.02 -10.83 13.31
CA ARG A 115 0.15 -11.72 13.37
C ARG A 115 1.18 -11.41 12.29
N VAL A 116 0.71 -11.09 11.07
CA VAL A 116 1.56 -10.66 9.96
C VAL A 116 2.17 -9.27 10.19
N GLY A 117 1.63 -8.48 11.13
CA GLY A 117 2.16 -7.16 11.46
C GLY A 117 1.77 -6.06 10.47
N VAL A 118 0.60 -6.19 9.83
CA VAL A 118 0.02 -5.17 8.95
C VAL A 118 -1.30 -4.66 9.54
N ASN A 119 -1.65 -3.43 9.24
CA ASN A 119 -2.86 -2.78 9.74
C ASN A 119 -3.86 -2.37 8.64
N LEU A 120 -3.66 -2.86 7.42
CA LEU A 120 -4.56 -2.71 6.30
C LEU A 120 -4.99 -4.09 5.79
N ILE A 121 -6.31 -4.30 5.75
CA ILE A 121 -6.92 -5.48 5.15
C ILE A 121 -7.66 -5.03 3.89
N VAL A 122 -7.29 -5.59 2.74
CA VAL A 122 -8.10 -5.50 1.53
C VAL A 122 -9.06 -6.69 1.55
N GLY A 123 -10.36 -6.43 1.55
CA GLY A 123 -11.34 -7.47 1.78
C GLY A 123 -12.57 -7.40 0.88
N VAL A 124 -13.27 -8.53 0.78
CA VAL A 124 -14.54 -8.66 0.04
C VAL A 124 -15.53 -9.40 0.95
N PRO A 125 -16.08 -8.71 1.95
CA PRO A 125 -17.06 -9.34 2.85
C PRO A 125 -18.46 -9.32 2.26
N ASN A 126 -19.29 -10.29 2.64
CA ASN A 126 -20.73 -10.15 2.46
C ASN A 126 -21.24 -8.92 3.24
N HIS A 127 -22.30 -8.26 2.74
CA HIS A 127 -22.82 -7.02 3.31
C HIS A 127 -23.26 -7.16 4.79
N GLU A 128 -23.84 -8.29 5.15
CA GLU A 128 -24.29 -8.59 6.52
C GLU A 128 -23.14 -8.63 7.55
N LEU A 129 -21.89 -8.76 7.12
CA LEU A 129 -20.71 -8.79 7.98
C LEU A 129 -20.16 -7.39 8.30
N LEU A 130 -20.58 -6.35 7.57
CA LEU A 130 -20.06 -4.99 7.73
C LEU A 130 -20.18 -4.44 9.16
N PRO A 131 -21.27 -4.66 9.91
CA PRO A 131 -21.35 -4.22 11.31
C PRO A 131 -20.29 -4.90 12.20
N HIS A 132 -19.98 -6.17 11.96
CA HIS A 132 -18.94 -6.88 12.70
C HIS A 132 -17.55 -6.37 12.35
N ILE A 133 -17.26 -6.17 11.06
CA ILE A 133 -16.00 -5.57 10.59
C ILE A 133 -15.83 -4.16 11.16
N ASN A 134 -16.90 -3.36 11.21
CA ASN A 134 -16.89 -2.03 11.82
C ASN A 134 -16.47 -2.06 13.30
N ALA A 135 -16.89 -3.06 14.06
CA ALA A 135 -16.40 -3.26 15.43
C ALA A 135 -14.94 -3.67 15.46
N LYS A 136 -14.52 -4.55 14.53
CA LYS A 136 -13.13 -5.04 14.45
C LYS A 136 -12.12 -3.96 14.06
N VAL A 137 -12.44 -3.05 13.14
CA VAL A 137 -11.55 -1.95 12.80
C VAL A 137 -11.31 -1.02 14.00
N GLN A 138 -12.29 -0.88 14.89
CA GLN A 138 -12.15 -0.13 16.15
C GLN A 138 -11.32 -0.89 17.18
N GLU A 139 -11.58 -2.19 17.35
CA GLU A 139 -10.85 -3.06 18.29
C GLU A 139 -9.35 -3.15 17.96
N TYR A 140 -9.03 -3.32 16.69
CA TYR A 140 -7.65 -3.54 16.22
C TYR A 140 -6.92 -2.26 15.83
N ASP A 141 -7.62 -1.14 15.68
CA ASP A 141 -7.15 0.11 15.09
C ASP A 141 -6.59 -0.10 13.66
N PHE A 142 -7.30 -0.90 12.87
CA PHE A 142 -6.93 -1.24 11.50
C PHE A 142 -7.79 -0.50 10.49
N LYS A 143 -7.27 -0.32 9.27
CA LYS A 143 -8.05 0.09 8.10
C LYS A 143 -8.55 -1.14 7.36
N PHE A 144 -9.77 -1.05 6.86
CA PHE A 144 -10.39 -2.08 6.03
C PHE A 144 -10.80 -1.46 4.69
N ALA A 145 -10.19 -1.92 3.61
CA ALA A 145 -10.44 -1.46 2.25
C ALA A 145 -11.27 -2.49 1.49
N ILE A 146 -12.52 -2.19 1.21
CA ILE A 146 -13.38 -3.07 0.41
C ILE A 146 -12.93 -3.01 -1.04
N HIS A 147 -12.59 -4.16 -1.61
CA HIS A 147 -12.22 -4.30 -3.01
C HIS A 147 -13.45 -4.39 -3.91
N MET A 148 -13.52 -3.55 -4.93
CA MET A 148 -14.59 -3.58 -5.92
C MET A 148 -14.28 -4.56 -7.06
N HIS A 149 -15.34 -5.06 -7.73
CA HIS A 149 -15.24 -6.11 -8.75
C HIS A 149 -15.65 -5.71 -10.16
N GLY A 150 -16.34 -4.59 -10.31
CA GLY A 150 -16.88 -4.18 -11.60
C GLY A 150 -18.21 -4.89 -11.97
N PRO A 151 -18.66 -4.77 -13.22
CA PRO A 151 -20.05 -5.06 -13.61
C PRO A 151 -20.42 -6.54 -13.63
N ASP A 152 -19.48 -7.45 -13.41
CA ASP A 152 -19.71 -8.90 -13.51
C ASP A 152 -20.17 -9.52 -12.20
N ILE A 153 -19.94 -8.84 -11.09
CA ILE A 153 -20.19 -9.34 -9.73
C ILE A 153 -21.04 -8.33 -8.99
N ASP A 154 -22.19 -8.77 -8.50
CA ASP A 154 -23.15 -7.91 -7.80
C ASP A 154 -22.61 -7.38 -6.45
N LEU A 155 -21.67 -8.10 -5.86
CA LEU A 155 -21.06 -7.70 -4.60
C LEU A 155 -19.96 -6.64 -4.85
N TYR A 156 -20.25 -5.39 -4.49
CA TYR A 156 -19.40 -4.23 -4.66
C TYR A 156 -19.01 -3.97 -6.14
N PRO A 157 -19.99 -3.73 -7.03
CA PRO A 157 -19.73 -3.51 -8.44
C PRO A 157 -18.95 -2.21 -8.72
N ASP A 158 -19.08 -1.20 -7.87
CA ASP A 158 -18.44 0.09 -8.04
C ASP A 158 -18.25 0.87 -6.72
N ALA A 159 -17.59 2.03 -6.82
CA ALA A 159 -17.28 2.87 -5.66
C ALA A 159 -18.53 3.50 -5.00
N ASP A 160 -19.59 3.80 -5.78
CA ASP A 160 -20.85 4.32 -5.23
C ASP A 160 -21.55 3.28 -4.36
N ASP A 161 -21.52 2.02 -4.78
CA ASP A 161 -22.07 0.91 -4.01
C ASP A 161 -21.33 0.74 -2.69
N ILE A 162 -19.98 0.64 -2.71
CA ILE A 162 -19.17 0.58 -1.49
C ILE A 162 -19.48 1.76 -0.57
N TRP A 163 -19.51 2.97 -1.13
CA TRP A 163 -19.79 4.18 -0.35
C TRP A 163 -21.15 4.12 0.35
N SER A 164 -22.16 3.64 -0.34
CA SER A 164 -23.53 3.50 0.22
C SER A 164 -23.54 2.66 1.51
N HIS A 165 -22.65 1.68 1.58
CA HIS A 165 -22.53 0.76 2.71
C HIS A 165 -21.61 1.26 3.84
N VAL A 166 -20.59 2.08 3.54
CA VAL A 166 -19.54 2.43 4.53
C VAL A 166 -19.62 3.88 5.02
N LYS A 167 -20.39 4.76 4.37
CA LYS A 167 -20.43 6.20 4.66
C LYS A 167 -20.76 6.54 6.12
N ASP A 168 -21.63 5.74 6.74
CA ASP A 168 -22.12 5.93 8.12
C ASP A 168 -21.37 5.04 9.14
N LEU A 169 -20.36 4.27 8.68
CA LEU A 169 -19.51 3.43 9.52
C LEU A 169 -18.24 4.18 9.95
N ASP A 170 -17.46 3.53 10.82
CA ASP A 170 -16.16 4.07 11.27
C ASP A 170 -15.31 4.55 10.08
N PRO A 171 -14.63 5.71 10.18
CA PRO A 171 -13.80 6.24 9.11
C PRO A 171 -12.70 5.28 8.61
N ARG A 172 -12.30 4.27 9.40
CA ARG A 172 -11.34 3.24 8.98
C ARG A 172 -11.92 2.21 8.02
N MET A 173 -13.24 2.21 7.82
CA MET A 173 -13.92 1.48 6.74
C MET A 173 -13.89 2.32 5.46
N GLY A 174 -13.31 1.79 4.41
CA GLY A 174 -13.16 2.49 3.12
C GLY A 174 -13.06 1.52 1.95
N MET A 175 -12.37 1.92 0.91
CA MET A 175 -12.30 1.14 -0.32
C MET A 175 -10.88 0.97 -0.85
N CYS A 176 -10.69 -0.13 -1.56
CA CYS A 176 -9.62 -0.34 -2.52
C CYS A 176 -10.21 -0.05 -3.91
N LEU A 177 -9.89 1.13 -4.46
CA LEU A 177 -10.39 1.57 -5.75
C LEU A 177 -9.65 0.86 -6.88
N ASP A 178 -10.32 -0.02 -7.61
CA ASP A 178 -9.77 -0.66 -8.81
C ASP A 178 -10.20 0.13 -10.06
N ILE A 179 -9.25 0.89 -10.62
CA ILE A 179 -9.53 1.79 -11.75
C ILE A 179 -9.96 1.05 -13.03
N GLY A 180 -9.49 -0.19 -13.21
CA GLY A 180 -9.91 -1.01 -14.33
C GLY A 180 -11.36 -1.47 -14.19
N HIS A 181 -11.80 -1.82 -12.97
CA HIS A 181 -13.21 -2.15 -12.72
C HIS A 181 -14.09 -0.92 -12.84
N THR A 182 -13.65 0.26 -12.38
CA THR A 182 -14.36 1.53 -12.63
C THR A 182 -14.55 1.77 -14.13
N ALA A 183 -13.50 1.64 -14.94
CA ALA A 183 -13.58 1.81 -16.39
C ALA A 183 -14.49 0.79 -17.05
N ARG A 184 -14.50 -0.48 -16.62
CA ARG A 184 -15.40 -1.53 -17.12
C ARG A 184 -16.87 -1.24 -16.81
N ASN A 185 -17.16 -0.50 -15.74
CA ASN A 185 -18.49 0.02 -15.43
C ASN A 185 -18.87 1.27 -16.25
N GLY A 186 -18.00 1.72 -17.16
CA GLY A 186 -18.23 2.94 -17.93
C GLY A 186 -18.16 4.22 -17.11
N LYS A 187 -17.55 4.17 -15.91
CA LYS A 187 -17.35 5.30 -15.01
C LYS A 187 -15.94 5.88 -15.18
N ASP A 188 -15.78 7.15 -14.77
CA ASP A 188 -14.49 7.84 -14.77
C ASP A 188 -13.76 7.58 -13.44
N PRO A 189 -12.60 6.88 -13.45
CA PRO A 189 -11.84 6.63 -12.24
C PRO A 189 -11.27 7.88 -11.57
N VAL A 190 -11.06 8.97 -12.33
CA VAL A 190 -10.62 10.25 -11.75
C VAL A 190 -11.75 10.88 -10.93
N ALA A 191 -12.99 10.84 -11.45
CA ALA A 191 -14.16 11.32 -10.73
C ALA A 191 -14.42 10.52 -9.44
N ASP A 192 -14.26 9.19 -9.47
CA ASP A 192 -14.36 8.34 -8.28
C ASP A 192 -13.25 8.68 -7.27
N LEU A 193 -12.02 8.86 -7.73
CA LEU A 193 -10.89 9.25 -6.88
C LEU A 193 -11.15 10.60 -6.18
N GLU A 194 -11.55 11.62 -6.91
CA GLU A 194 -11.85 12.95 -6.35
C GLU A 194 -12.99 12.90 -5.33
N LYS A 195 -14.03 12.11 -5.63
CA LYS A 195 -15.23 11.99 -4.80
C LYS A 195 -14.97 11.26 -3.48
N TYR A 196 -14.13 10.21 -3.51
CA TYR A 196 -13.97 9.28 -2.38
C TYR A 196 -12.57 9.28 -1.75
N LYS A 197 -11.66 10.21 -2.14
CA LYS A 197 -10.26 10.27 -1.72
C LYS A 197 -10.02 10.06 -0.23
N ASP A 198 -10.90 10.56 0.65
CA ASP A 198 -10.76 10.46 2.10
C ASP A 198 -11.07 9.05 2.66
N ARG A 199 -11.59 8.17 1.81
CA ARG A 199 -11.95 6.78 2.13
C ARG A 199 -11.29 5.75 1.21
N ILE A 200 -10.37 6.17 0.36
CA ILE A 200 -9.55 5.29 -0.46
C ILE A 200 -8.28 4.97 0.32
N TYR A 201 -8.09 3.70 0.68
CA TYR A 201 -6.95 3.23 1.46
C TYR A 201 -5.97 2.40 0.66
N ASP A 202 -6.42 1.89 -0.50
CA ASP A 202 -5.59 1.23 -1.49
C ASP A 202 -6.16 1.48 -2.89
N MET A 203 -5.32 1.30 -3.91
CA MET A 203 -5.74 1.41 -5.30
C MET A 203 -5.15 0.27 -6.11
N HIS A 204 -5.98 -0.38 -6.92
CA HIS A 204 -5.49 -1.28 -7.95
C HIS A 204 -5.41 -0.54 -9.29
N ILE A 205 -4.19 -0.37 -9.79
CA ILE A 205 -3.94 0.17 -11.11
C ILE A 205 -3.93 -0.99 -12.10
N LYS A 206 -4.99 -1.08 -12.89
CA LYS A 206 -5.20 -2.16 -13.85
C LYS A 206 -5.67 -1.58 -15.18
N ASP A 207 -5.01 -2.00 -16.26
CA ASP A 207 -5.45 -1.65 -17.62
C ASP A 207 -6.54 -2.62 -18.10
N VAL A 208 -7.41 -2.13 -18.98
CA VAL A 208 -8.51 -2.89 -19.56
C VAL A 208 -8.65 -2.59 -21.06
N THR A 209 -8.96 -3.61 -21.85
CA THR A 209 -9.07 -3.48 -23.31
C THR A 209 -10.38 -2.86 -23.77
N ALA A 210 -11.43 -2.92 -22.93
CA ALA A 210 -12.75 -2.36 -23.25
C ALA A 210 -13.60 -2.19 -21.98
N ASN A 211 -14.60 -1.31 -22.05
CA ASN A 211 -15.64 -1.12 -21.02
C ASN A 211 -16.71 -2.22 -21.18
N THR A 212 -16.33 -3.47 -20.97
CA THR A 212 -17.23 -4.62 -21.15
C THR A 212 -17.09 -5.61 -20.00
N LYS A 213 -18.13 -6.40 -19.82
CA LYS A 213 -18.02 -7.62 -19.00
C LYS A 213 -17.00 -8.55 -19.62
N GLU A 214 -16.25 -9.24 -18.79
CA GLU A 214 -15.32 -10.30 -19.23
C GLU A 214 -16.08 -11.52 -19.75
#